data_11355c1eb9c33d64c5e11eb027fe8df4
#
_entry.id   11355c1eb9c33d64c5e11eb027fe8df4
#
_cell.length_a   1.000
_cell.length_b   1.000
_cell.length_c   1.000
_cell.angle_alpha   90.00
_cell.angle_beta   90.00
_cell.angle_gamma   90.00
#
_symmetry.space_group_name_H-M   'P 1'
#
loop_
_entity.id
_entity.type
_entity.pdbx_description
1 polymer ?
#
loop_
_entity_poly.entity_id
_entity_poly.type
_entity_poly.pdbx_seq_one_letter_code
_entity_poly.pdbx_strand_id
1 'polypeptide(L)'
;GKISSNSSYTIDSSWLNRVQQVVDMCIANDLYVIINMHGDGYHSVDGGWLFCDGSNQTAIRAKYKACWKQIATRFQSYDQHLIFESMNEEFDGTYGTPNRTYYENINQLNQIFVDTVRTSGGNNAKRWLMLPGWNTNINYTVGDYGFRVPTDNNCTAGGKRIMISVHYYDPWGFCGEESTTATQWGSKANNSSKVDSWGDESYLKSQFNSLYNKFCSQGYPVVIGEYGAIDKSAFDSNNTACRAEFASKVCTYAKKYGCIPIWWDNGATGTYGFGLFNRSTGAVTQPKIINAITAVYPSSGNTSGSTSSIDTGKTYMLKNVNSGLYMDVCGAKAVNGTNVIQYSASKAKANNTWKFVPDGKGYYY
;
A
#
# COMPACT_ATOMS: atom_id res chain seq x y z
N GLY A 1 -7.06 -1.96 -25.59
CA GLY A 1 -7.76 -2.05 -24.33
C GLY A 1 -8.12 -3.48 -23.93
N LYS A 2 -8.33 -3.66 -22.62
CA LYS A 2 -8.70 -4.95 -22.02
C LYS A 2 -10.19 -5.04 -21.68
N ILE A 3 -10.99 -4.08 -22.11
CA ILE A 3 -12.43 -3.99 -21.85
C ILE A 3 -13.16 -3.93 -23.21
N SER A 4 -14.21 -4.73 -23.37
CA SER A 4 -15.01 -4.72 -24.60
C SER A 4 -15.69 -3.37 -24.85
N SER A 5 -15.85 -3.01 -26.11
CA SER A 5 -16.50 -1.75 -26.53
C SER A 5 -18.03 -1.80 -26.47
N ASN A 6 -18.62 -3.00 -26.28
CA ASN A 6 -20.07 -3.15 -26.17
C ASN A 6 -20.59 -2.72 -24.79
N SER A 7 -21.91 -2.57 -24.67
CA SER A 7 -22.55 -2.11 -23.42
C SER A 7 -22.40 -3.03 -22.20
N SER A 8 -21.86 -4.24 -22.37
CA SER A 8 -21.55 -5.13 -21.24
C SER A 8 -20.22 -4.81 -20.56
N TYR A 9 -19.34 -4.06 -21.24
CA TYR A 9 -18.00 -3.69 -20.74
C TYR A 9 -17.23 -4.88 -20.16
N THR A 10 -17.23 -6.00 -20.88
CA THR A 10 -16.60 -7.25 -20.41
C THR A 10 -15.10 -7.10 -20.40
N ILE A 11 -14.47 -7.39 -19.27
CA ILE A 11 -13.01 -7.42 -19.12
C ILE A 11 -12.48 -8.71 -19.76
N ASP A 12 -11.40 -8.61 -20.52
CA ASP A 12 -10.70 -9.74 -21.11
C ASP A 12 -10.36 -10.79 -20.03
N SER A 13 -10.85 -12.00 -20.21
CA SER A 13 -10.69 -13.08 -19.24
C SER A 13 -9.23 -13.52 -19.07
N SER A 14 -8.45 -13.47 -20.14
CA SER A 14 -7.00 -13.80 -20.08
C SER A 14 -6.23 -12.78 -19.25
N TRP A 15 -6.64 -11.50 -19.36
CA TRP A 15 -6.10 -10.42 -18.53
C TRP A 15 -6.46 -10.59 -17.05
N LEU A 16 -7.75 -10.83 -16.72
CA LEU A 16 -8.16 -11.10 -15.34
C LEU A 16 -7.47 -12.34 -14.76
N ASN A 17 -7.27 -13.39 -15.56
CA ASN A 17 -6.51 -14.57 -15.14
C ASN A 17 -5.05 -14.19 -14.79
N ARG A 18 -4.42 -13.33 -15.60
CA ARG A 18 -3.06 -12.86 -15.31
C ARG A 18 -2.99 -12.02 -14.02
N VAL A 19 -3.94 -11.12 -13.83
CA VAL A 19 -4.04 -10.34 -12.56
C VAL A 19 -4.18 -11.28 -11.38
N GLN A 20 -5.05 -12.27 -11.46
CA GLN A 20 -5.24 -13.25 -10.40
C GLN A 20 -3.97 -14.03 -10.10
N GLN A 21 -3.25 -14.51 -11.12
CA GLN A 21 -1.97 -15.21 -10.92
C GLN A 21 -0.96 -14.38 -10.12
N VAL A 22 -0.89 -13.07 -10.40
CA VAL A 22 0.01 -12.17 -9.65
C VAL A 22 -0.46 -12.01 -8.21
N VAL A 23 -1.75 -11.80 -7.99
CA VAL A 23 -2.35 -11.71 -6.65
C VAL A 23 -2.05 -12.99 -5.86
N ASP A 24 -2.29 -14.15 -6.46
CA ASP A 24 -2.05 -15.46 -5.81
C ASP A 24 -0.57 -15.65 -5.42
N MET A 25 0.36 -15.27 -6.30
CA MET A 25 1.81 -15.31 -6.00
C MET A 25 2.18 -14.41 -4.83
N CYS A 26 1.63 -13.20 -4.77
CA CYS A 26 1.90 -12.27 -3.68
C CYS A 26 1.36 -12.81 -2.34
N ILE A 27 0.11 -13.28 -2.32
CA ILE A 27 -0.53 -13.82 -1.11
C ILE A 27 0.20 -15.10 -0.65
N ALA A 28 0.62 -15.96 -1.57
CA ALA A 28 1.41 -17.16 -1.25
C ALA A 28 2.77 -16.83 -0.59
N ASN A 29 3.24 -15.59 -0.73
CA ASN A 29 4.44 -15.07 -0.06
C ASN A 29 4.12 -14.15 1.12
N ASP A 30 2.93 -14.26 1.71
CA ASP A 30 2.46 -13.50 2.89
C ASP A 30 2.49 -11.97 2.67
N LEU A 31 2.21 -11.53 1.45
CA LEU A 31 2.13 -10.10 1.10
C LEU A 31 0.69 -9.63 1.05
N TYR A 32 0.45 -8.41 1.53
CA TYR A 32 -0.76 -7.67 1.21
C TYR A 32 -0.67 -7.17 -0.23
N VAL A 33 -1.80 -7.21 -0.95
CA VAL A 33 -1.86 -6.83 -2.37
C VAL A 33 -2.91 -5.75 -2.53
N ILE A 34 -2.56 -4.68 -3.22
CA ILE A 34 -3.49 -3.64 -3.66
C ILE A 34 -3.64 -3.76 -5.17
N ILE A 35 -4.88 -3.86 -5.66
CA ILE A 35 -5.18 -3.78 -7.10
C ILE A 35 -6.06 -2.57 -7.38
N ASN A 36 -5.79 -1.87 -8.49
CA ASN A 36 -6.51 -0.68 -8.91
C ASN A 36 -6.74 -0.62 -10.42
N MET A 37 -7.52 0.36 -10.88
CA MET A 37 -7.54 0.83 -12.26
C MET A 37 -6.51 1.93 -12.41
N HIS A 38 -5.35 1.63 -13.03
CA HIS A 38 -4.19 2.54 -13.01
C HIS A 38 -4.14 3.49 -14.21
N GLY A 39 -4.02 2.95 -15.42
CA GLY A 39 -3.83 3.78 -16.63
C GLY A 39 -5.12 4.27 -17.29
N ASP A 40 -6.29 3.81 -16.83
CA ASP A 40 -7.58 4.10 -17.47
C ASP A 40 -8.00 5.58 -17.35
N GLY A 41 -7.46 6.32 -16.37
CA GLY A 41 -7.70 7.74 -16.11
C GLY A 41 -6.70 8.71 -16.74
N TYR A 42 -5.67 8.23 -17.42
CA TYR A 42 -4.67 9.10 -18.04
C TYR A 42 -5.06 9.52 -19.46
N HIS A 43 -5.20 10.82 -19.72
CA HIS A 43 -5.42 11.38 -21.06
C HIS A 43 -4.29 11.06 -22.04
N SER A 44 -3.09 10.81 -21.55
CA SER A 44 -1.90 10.46 -22.33
C SER A 44 -1.80 8.97 -22.69
N VAL A 45 -2.66 8.12 -22.12
CA VAL A 45 -2.66 6.67 -22.38
C VAL A 45 -3.67 6.34 -23.48
N ASP A 46 -3.20 5.66 -24.54
CA ASP A 46 -4.10 5.18 -25.60
C ASP A 46 -5.17 4.23 -25.03
N GLY A 47 -6.43 4.57 -25.34
CA GLY A 47 -7.57 3.84 -24.82
C GLY A 47 -8.01 4.23 -23.41
N GLY A 48 -7.47 5.29 -22.82
CA GLY A 48 -7.98 5.92 -21.59
C GLY A 48 -9.47 6.29 -21.72
N TRP A 49 -10.21 6.18 -20.63
CA TRP A 49 -11.65 6.42 -20.65
C TRP A 49 -12.26 6.87 -19.32
N LEU A 50 -11.55 6.66 -18.22
CA LEU A 50 -12.00 7.02 -16.88
C LEU A 50 -11.63 8.48 -16.60
N PHE A 51 -12.38 9.41 -17.20
CA PHE A 51 -12.05 10.84 -17.14
C PHE A 51 -13.07 11.60 -16.31
N CYS A 52 -12.63 12.24 -15.24
CA CYS A 52 -13.50 13.05 -14.38
C CYS A 52 -14.04 14.30 -15.09
N ASP A 53 -13.35 14.79 -16.13
CA ASP A 53 -13.74 15.91 -17.00
C ASP A 53 -14.52 15.48 -18.26
N GLY A 54 -14.64 14.16 -18.48
CA GLY A 54 -15.33 13.62 -19.65
C GLY A 54 -16.79 14.08 -19.76
N SER A 55 -17.22 14.42 -20.97
CA SER A 55 -18.55 14.98 -21.24
C SER A 55 -19.71 14.00 -20.96
N ASN A 56 -19.47 12.69 -21.07
CA ASN A 56 -20.49 11.66 -20.82
C ASN A 56 -20.24 10.90 -19.51
N GLN A 57 -20.43 11.58 -18.39
CA GLN A 57 -20.25 10.98 -17.06
C GLN A 57 -21.19 9.79 -16.80
N THR A 58 -22.37 9.75 -17.42
CA THR A 58 -23.29 8.62 -17.29
C THR A 58 -22.69 7.33 -17.87
N ALA A 59 -22.11 7.39 -19.07
CA ALA A 59 -21.45 6.25 -19.70
C ALA A 59 -20.18 5.83 -18.93
N ILE A 60 -19.37 6.80 -18.48
CA ILE A 60 -18.15 6.55 -17.68
C ILE A 60 -18.52 5.79 -16.40
N ARG A 61 -19.50 6.26 -15.64
CA ARG A 61 -19.96 5.63 -14.41
C ARG A 61 -20.54 4.22 -14.65
N ALA A 62 -21.29 4.04 -15.74
CA ALA A 62 -21.83 2.73 -16.10
C ALA A 62 -20.72 1.72 -16.40
N LYS A 63 -19.72 2.12 -17.20
CA LYS A 63 -18.53 1.31 -17.51
C LYS A 63 -17.71 1.01 -16.25
N TYR A 64 -17.44 2.01 -15.43
CA TYR A 64 -16.71 1.87 -14.18
C TYR A 64 -17.38 0.87 -13.22
N LYS A 65 -18.69 1.02 -13.01
CA LYS A 65 -19.49 0.09 -12.21
C LYS A 65 -19.42 -1.34 -12.74
N ALA A 66 -19.55 -1.52 -14.07
CA ALA A 66 -19.51 -2.83 -14.71
C ALA A 66 -18.14 -3.50 -14.55
N CYS A 67 -17.05 -2.75 -14.67
CA CYS A 67 -15.70 -3.25 -14.46
C CYS A 67 -15.48 -3.68 -13.00
N TRP A 68 -15.79 -2.81 -12.04
CA TRP A 68 -15.65 -3.15 -10.63
C TRP A 68 -16.53 -4.30 -10.18
N LYS A 69 -17.73 -4.45 -10.75
CA LYS A 69 -18.57 -5.61 -10.50
C LYS A 69 -17.89 -6.93 -10.88
N GLN A 70 -17.23 -6.96 -12.04
CA GLN A 70 -16.50 -8.15 -12.52
C GLN A 70 -15.28 -8.44 -11.66
N ILE A 71 -14.48 -7.41 -11.34
CA ILE A 71 -13.30 -7.54 -10.47
C ILE A 71 -13.74 -8.03 -9.08
N ALA A 72 -14.69 -7.37 -8.46
CA ALA A 72 -15.15 -7.71 -7.12
C ALA A 72 -15.74 -9.14 -7.06
N THR A 73 -16.49 -9.56 -8.08
CA THR A 73 -17.04 -10.93 -8.18
C THR A 73 -15.91 -11.95 -8.32
N ARG A 74 -14.90 -11.68 -9.14
CA ARG A 74 -13.75 -12.57 -9.34
C ARG A 74 -13.00 -12.84 -8.04
N PHE A 75 -12.80 -11.82 -7.23
CA PHE A 75 -11.99 -11.87 -6.01
C PHE A 75 -12.79 -11.93 -4.71
N GLN A 76 -14.09 -12.24 -4.76
CA GLN A 76 -14.97 -12.18 -3.59
C GLN A 76 -14.59 -13.15 -2.45
N SER A 77 -13.92 -14.25 -2.75
CA SER A 77 -13.46 -15.26 -1.78
C SER A 77 -12.12 -14.92 -1.12
N TYR A 78 -11.36 -13.97 -1.68
CA TYR A 78 -10.06 -13.56 -1.14
C TYR A 78 -10.23 -12.84 0.21
N ASP A 79 -9.34 -13.10 1.13
CA ASP A 79 -9.36 -12.55 2.48
C ASP A 79 -8.82 -11.09 2.55
N GLN A 80 -8.41 -10.67 3.74
CA GLN A 80 -7.93 -9.31 4.01
C GLN A 80 -6.57 -8.98 3.39
N HIS A 81 -5.81 -9.95 2.87
CA HIS A 81 -4.55 -9.67 2.17
C HIS A 81 -4.78 -8.94 0.84
N LEU A 82 -5.96 -9.07 0.24
CA LEU A 82 -6.31 -8.34 -0.97
C LEU A 82 -7.14 -7.10 -0.66
N ILE A 83 -6.61 -5.95 -1.03
CA ILE A 83 -7.21 -4.62 -0.89
C ILE A 83 -7.57 -4.11 -2.28
N PHE A 84 -8.69 -3.42 -2.42
CA PHE A 84 -9.07 -2.76 -3.66
C PHE A 84 -8.89 -1.26 -3.55
N GLU A 85 -8.24 -0.67 -4.54
CA GLU A 85 -8.14 0.77 -4.71
C GLU A 85 -8.98 1.22 -5.90
N SER A 86 -9.82 2.21 -5.68
CA SER A 86 -10.85 2.69 -6.61
C SER A 86 -10.28 3.05 -7.98
N MET A 87 -9.29 3.89 -8.02
CA MET A 87 -8.59 4.39 -9.20
C MET A 87 -7.20 4.89 -8.78
N ASN A 88 -6.38 5.29 -9.75
CA ASN A 88 -5.07 5.87 -9.48
C ASN A 88 -5.15 7.42 -9.35
N GLU A 89 -4.36 8.14 -10.08
CA GLU A 89 -4.19 9.61 -10.06
C GLU A 89 -5.21 10.30 -10.96
N GLU A 90 -6.49 10.21 -10.64
CA GLU A 90 -7.55 10.79 -11.46
C GLU A 90 -7.65 12.31 -11.28
N PHE A 91 -7.58 13.05 -12.37
CA PHE A 91 -7.77 14.49 -12.47
C PHE A 91 -8.00 14.89 -13.94
N ASP A 92 -8.21 16.17 -14.24
CA ASP A 92 -8.49 16.67 -15.60
C ASP A 92 -7.23 16.89 -16.47
N GLY A 93 -6.07 16.42 -16.03
CA GLY A 93 -4.79 16.63 -16.73
C GLY A 93 -4.19 18.02 -16.56
N THR A 94 -4.86 18.93 -15.86
CA THR A 94 -4.41 20.29 -15.62
C THR A 94 -3.90 20.45 -14.19
N TYR A 95 -2.62 20.78 -14.03
CA TYR A 95 -2.06 21.04 -12.72
C TYR A 95 -2.49 22.43 -12.21
N GLY A 96 -2.88 22.49 -10.96
CA GLY A 96 -3.38 23.70 -10.31
C GLY A 96 -4.58 23.40 -9.42
N THR A 97 -5.35 24.43 -9.06
CA THR A 97 -6.51 24.28 -8.18
C THR A 97 -7.57 23.35 -8.82
N PRO A 98 -8.00 22.29 -8.11
CA PRO A 98 -9.01 21.37 -8.63
C PRO A 98 -10.30 22.05 -9.06
N ASN A 99 -10.84 21.63 -10.20
CA ASN A 99 -12.19 22.00 -10.62
C ASN A 99 -13.21 21.25 -9.73
N ARG A 100 -14.07 21.99 -9.03
CA ARG A 100 -15.03 21.37 -8.07
C ARG A 100 -16.04 20.44 -8.73
N THR A 101 -16.45 20.71 -9.98
CA THR A 101 -17.37 19.82 -10.70
C THR A 101 -16.70 18.50 -11.06
N TYR A 102 -15.47 18.54 -11.52
CA TYR A 102 -14.71 17.33 -11.86
C TYR A 102 -14.32 16.57 -10.60
N TYR A 103 -14.00 17.25 -9.52
CA TYR A 103 -13.78 16.60 -8.23
C TYR A 103 -15.04 15.88 -7.72
N GLU A 104 -16.22 16.48 -7.93
CA GLU A 104 -17.49 15.82 -7.60
C GLU A 104 -17.68 14.54 -8.42
N ASN A 105 -17.24 14.50 -9.69
CA ASN A 105 -17.26 13.28 -10.48
C ASN A 105 -16.36 12.18 -9.89
N ILE A 106 -15.16 12.53 -9.37
CA ILE A 106 -14.28 11.60 -8.64
C ILE A 106 -14.99 11.07 -7.37
N ASN A 107 -15.63 11.93 -6.57
CA ASN A 107 -16.38 11.50 -5.40
C ASN A 107 -17.51 10.52 -5.75
N GLN A 108 -18.20 10.75 -6.86
CA GLN A 108 -19.27 9.84 -7.33
C GLN A 108 -18.72 8.50 -7.80
N LEU A 109 -17.57 8.49 -8.48
CA LEU A 109 -16.87 7.25 -8.84
C LEU A 109 -16.46 6.48 -7.58
N ASN A 110 -15.90 7.14 -6.59
CA ASN A 110 -15.55 6.54 -5.29
C ASN A 110 -16.79 5.94 -4.60
N GLN A 111 -17.94 6.63 -4.61
CA GLN A 111 -19.18 6.09 -4.05
C GLN A 111 -19.67 4.85 -4.83
N ILE A 112 -19.67 4.91 -6.16
CA ILE A 112 -20.04 3.77 -7.02
C ILE A 112 -19.15 2.56 -6.75
N PHE A 113 -17.84 2.79 -6.57
CA PHE A 113 -16.90 1.74 -6.22
C PHE A 113 -17.26 1.07 -4.89
N VAL A 114 -17.43 1.84 -3.83
CA VAL A 114 -17.78 1.32 -2.50
C VAL A 114 -19.06 0.50 -2.58
N ASP A 115 -20.15 1.05 -3.14
CA ASP A 115 -21.42 0.38 -3.23
C ASP A 115 -21.36 -0.90 -4.07
N THR A 116 -20.64 -0.86 -5.20
CA THR A 116 -20.50 -2.01 -6.10
C THR A 116 -19.71 -3.14 -5.44
N VAL A 117 -18.61 -2.83 -4.78
CA VAL A 117 -17.80 -3.84 -4.11
C VAL A 117 -18.57 -4.43 -2.94
N ARG A 118 -19.13 -3.62 -2.05
CA ARG A 118 -19.85 -4.09 -0.85
C ARG A 118 -20.99 -5.05 -1.18
N THR A 119 -21.71 -4.78 -2.28
CA THR A 119 -22.86 -5.58 -2.69
C THR A 119 -22.52 -6.77 -3.61
N SER A 120 -21.26 -7.01 -3.91
CA SER A 120 -20.85 -8.09 -4.80
C SER A 120 -20.67 -9.46 -4.12
N GLY A 121 -20.85 -9.52 -2.80
CA GLY A 121 -20.86 -10.78 -2.04
C GLY A 121 -19.51 -11.20 -1.46
N GLY A 122 -19.50 -12.33 -0.76
CA GLY A 122 -18.33 -12.91 -0.13
C GLY A 122 -17.63 -11.97 0.87
N ASN A 123 -16.30 -11.99 0.87
CA ASN A 123 -15.48 -11.15 1.76
C ASN A 123 -15.49 -9.66 1.40
N ASN A 124 -16.08 -9.29 0.25
CA ASN A 124 -16.14 -7.89 -0.19
C ASN A 124 -16.98 -7.00 0.76
N ALA A 125 -17.95 -7.57 1.47
CA ALA A 125 -18.73 -6.85 2.47
C ALA A 125 -17.90 -6.31 3.65
N LYS A 126 -16.68 -6.82 3.86
CA LYS A 126 -15.76 -6.40 4.94
C LYS A 126 -14.35 -6.09 4.47
N ARG A 127 -14.09 -6.11 3.15
CA ARG A 127 -12.79 -5.83 2.53
C ARG A 127 -12.34 -4.40 2.80
N TRP A 128 -11.04 -4.18 2.96
CA TRP A 128 -10.48 -2.84 2.93
C TRP A 128 -10.60 -2.24 1.52
N LEU A 129 -11.11 -1.02 1.43
CA LEU A 129 -11.24 -0.25 0.20
C LEU A 129 -10.43 1.03 0.32
N MET A 130 -9.64 1.34 -0.70
CA MET A 130 -8.74 2.48 -0.73
C MET A 130 -9.25 3.50 -1.76
N LEU A 131 -9.30 4.77 -1.38
CA LEU A 131 -9.95 5.84 -2.15
C LEU A 131 -9.00 7.02 -2.34
N PRO A 132 -8.68 7.40 -3.59
CA PRO A 132 -7.92 8.60 -3.89
C PRO A 132 -8.80 9.86 -3.89
N GLY A 133 -8.17 11.00 -3.57
CA GLY A 133 -8.67 12.31 -3.93
C GLY A 133 -8.12 12.75 -5.30
N TRP A 134 -8.26 14.06 -5.61
CA TRP A 134 -7.76 14.65 -6.85
C TRP A 134 -6.27 14.43 -7.05
N ASN A 135 -5.93 13.72 -8.11
CA ASN A 135 -4.54 13.37 -8.47
C ASN A 135 -3.73 12.78 -7.31
N THR A 136 -4.38 12.04 -6.40
CA THR A 136 -3.78 11.53 -5.15
C THR A 136 -2.98 12.57 -4.34
N ASN A 137 -3.17 13.86 -4.65
CA ASN A 137 -2.42 14.95 -4.03
C ASN A 137 -2.88 15.21 -2.58
N ILE A 138 -1.93 15.28 -1.66
CA ILE A 138 -2.20 15.46 -0.22
C ILE A 138 -2.96 16.76 0.05
N ASN A 139 -2.50 17.89 -0.51
CA ASN A 139 -3.12 19.19 -0.25
C ASN A 139 -4.56 19.24 -0.75
N TYR A 140 -4.83 18.65 -1.93
CA TYR A 140 -6.18 18.62 -2.50
C TYR A 140 -7.10 17.60 -1.84
N THR A 141 -6.54 16.60 -1.15
CA THR A 141 -7.31 15.61 -0.38
C THR A 141 -7.62 16.09 1.04
N VAL A 142 -6.68 16.80 1.68
CA VAL A 142 -6.84 17.31 3.05
C VAL A 142 -7.61 18.63 3.09
N GLY A 143 -7.33 19.54 2.16
CA GLY A 143 -7.90 20.90 2.13
C GLY A 143 -9.37 20.94 1.66
N ASP A 144 -9.93 22.14 1.65
CA ASP A 144 -11.31 22.38 1.21
C ASP A 144 -11.41 22.51 -0.33
N TYR A 145 -11.05 21.45 -1.03
CA TYR A 145 -11.13 21.38 -2.50
C TYR A 145 -12.29 20.50 -3.00
N GLY A 146 -12.93 19.75 -2.12
CA GLY A 146 -14.13 18.97 -2.44
C GLY A 146 -14.05 17.48 -2.14
N PHE A 147 -12.93 16.95 -1.62
CA PHE A 147 -12.83 15.54 -1.25
C PHE A 147 -13.87 15.15 -0.19
N ARG A 148 -14.54 14.04 -0.42
CA ARG A 148 -15.46 13.43 0.55
C ARG A 148 -15.21 11.94 0.66
N VAL A 149 -15.17 11.46 1.90
CA VAL A 149 -15.20 10.01 2.16
C VAL A 149 -16.60 9.50 1.85
N PRO A 150 -16.78 8.49 0.98
CA PRO A 150 -18.08 7.91 0.69
C PRO A 150 -18.78 7.33 1.91
N THR A 151 -20.09 7.21 1.85
CA THR A 151 -20.86 6.41 2.80
C THR A 151 -20.59 4.93 2.58
N ASP A 152 -20.48 4.16 3.67
CA ASP A 152 -20.16 2.72 3.62
C ASP A 152 -21.19 1.90 4.44
N ASN A 153 -22.48 2.12 4.15
CA ASN A 153 -23.59 1.55 4.90
C ASN A 153 -23.71 0.02 4.75
N ASN A 154 -23.13 -0.55 3.69
CA ASN A 154 -23.16 -1.98 3.42
C ASN A 154 -21.92 -2.72 3.97
N CYS A 155 -21.05 -2.06 4.72
CA CYS A 155 -19.90 -2.68 5.37
C CYS A 155 -20.38 -3.50 6.58
N THR A 156 -19.99 -4.77 6.63
CA THR A 156 -20.37 -5.70 7.72
C THR A 156 -19.25 -5.97 8.73
N ALA A 157 -18.18 -5.18 8.69
CA ALA A 157 -16.98 -5.43 9.49
C ALA A 157 -17.07 -4.94 10.97
N GLY A 158 -18.18 -4.31 11.37
CA GLY A 158 -18.31 -3.72 12.71
C GLY A 158 -17.45 -2.47 12.95
N GLY A 159 -16.84 -1.90 11.90
CA GLY A 159 -16.00 -0.71 11.95
C GLY A 159 -15.63 -0.21 10.57
N LYS A 160 -14.91 0.91 10.50
CA LYS A 160 -14.47 1.50 9.23
C LYS A 160 -13.57 0.54 8.45
N ARG A 161 -13.81 0.43 7.14
CA ARG A 161 -13.03 -0.38 6.19
C ARG A 161 -12.67 0.43 4.94
N ILE A 162 -12.52 1.74 5.11
CA ILE A 162 -12.07 2.68 4.07
C ILE A 162 -10.70 3.21 4.47
N MET A 163 -9.77 3.21 3.53
CA MET A 163 -8.46 3.84 3.57
C MET A 163 -8.43 5.02 2.59
N ILE A 164 -7.61 6.01 2.88
CA ILE A 164 -7.37 7.14 1.97
C ILE A 164 -6.05 6.90 1.25
N SER A 165 -6.08 7.05 -0.09
CA SER A 165 -4.90 6.95 -0.96
C SER A 165 -4.37 8.32 -1.30
N VAL A 166 -3.08 8.53 -1.11
CA VAL A 166 -2.34 9.71 -1.56
C VAL A 166 -0.97 9.28 -2.07
N HIS A 167 -0.38 10.10 -2.93
CA HIS A 167 1.01 9.92 -3.40
C HIS A 167 1.89 11.06 -2.88
N TYR A 168 3.21 10.81 -2.80
CA TYR A 168 4.14 11.80 -2.30
C TYR A 168 5.43 11.83 -3.13
N TYR A 169 5.54 12.83 -3.99
CA TYR A 169 6.70 13.08 -4.85
C TYR A 169 7.21 14.52 -4.71
N ASP A 170 7.10 15.08 -3.50
CA ASP A 170 7.54 16.46 -3.25
C ASP A 170 8.94 16.53 -2.64
N PRO A 171 9.81 17.39 -3.19
CA PRO A 171 9.60 18.26 -4.35
C PRO A 171 9.78 17.48 -5.67
N TRP A 172 8.95 17.79 -6.67
CA TRP A 172 8.97 17.10 -7.97
C TRP A 172 10.33 17.18 -8.67
N GLY A 173 11.02 18.32 -8.57
CA GLY A 173 12.35 18.49 -9.16
C GLY A 173 13.35 17.44 -8.71
N PHE A 174 13.31 17.02 -7.43
CA PHE A 174 14.13 15.93 -6.91
C PHE A 174 13.53 14.56 -7.21
N CYS A 175 12.21 14.42 -7.02
CA CYS A 175 11.55 13.11 -7.02
C CYS A 175 11.26 12.55 -8.41
N GLY A 176 10.87 13.39 -9.40
CA GLY A 176 10.33 12.88 -10.67
C GLY A 176 10.78 13.62 -11.92
N GLU A 177 11.29 14.84 -11.82
CA GLU A 177 11.70 15.60 -12.99
C GLU A 177 13.00 15.07 -13.58
N GLU A 178 12.98 14.67 -14.84
CA GLU A 178 14.15 14.18 -15.58
C GLU A 178 15.09 15.32 -15.96
N SER A 179 15.66 15.99 -14.96
CA SER A 179 16.63 17.08 -15.08
C SER A 179 17.85 16.85 -14.19
N THR A 180 18.90 17.64 -14.41
CA THR A 180 20.15 17.58 -13.61
C THR A 180 20.23 18.67 -12.56
N THR A 181 19.17 19.48 -12.37
CA THR A 181 19.17 20.64 -11.49
C THR A 181 18.95 20.27 -10.03
N ALA A 182 17.86 19.59 -9.71
CA ALA A 182 17.57 19.14 -8.35
C ALA A 182 17.96 17.67 -8.19
N THR A 183 19.19 17.42 -7.81
CA THR A 183 19.73 16.05 -7.63
C THR A 183 19.93 15.66 -6.18
N GLN A 184 19.79 16.62 -5.24
CA GLN A 184 20.03 16.44 -3.82
C GLN A 184 18.83 16.86 -2.98
N TRP A 185 18.71 16.24 -1.78
CA TRP A 185 17.65 16.52 -0.81
C TRP A 185 18.13 16.20 0.61
N GLY A 186 17.59 16.94 1.59
CA GLY A 186 17.74 16.65 3.00
C GLY A 186 19.14 16.99 3.58
N SER A 187 19.47 16.39 4.72
CA SER A 187 20.70 16.67 5.45
C SER A 187 21.96 16.07 4.78
N LYS A 188 21.76 15.14 3.85
CA LYS A 188 22.85 14.56 3.05
C LYS A 188 23.24 15.43 1.86
N ALA A 189 22.48 16.47 1.56
CA ALA A 189 22.87 17.42 0.53
C ALA A 189 24.17 18.14 0.90
N ASN A 190 25.09 18.23 -0.06
CA ASN A 190 26.40 18.90 0.10
C ASN A 190 26.59 20.06 -0.89
N ASN A 191 25.58 20.33 -1.72
CA ASN A 191 25.56 21.44 -2.67
C ASN A 191 24.15 22.04 -2.72
N SER A 192 23.99 23.23 -2.14
CA SER A 192 22.70 23.91 -2.07
C SER A 192 22.11 24.30 -3.44
N SER A 193 22.95 24.47 -4.47
CA SER A 193 22.48 24.77 -5.83
C SER A 193 21.81 23.56 -6.52
N LYS A 194 21.91 22.37 -5.93
CA LYS A 194 21.30 21.13 -6.41
C LYS A 194 20.10 20.68 -5.58
N VAL A 195 19.62 21.54 -4.68
CA VAL A 195 18.46 21.30 -3.81
C VAL A 195 17.32 22.21 -4.25
N ASP A 196 16.11 21.67 -4.33
CA ASP A 196 14.93 22.49 -4.56
C ASP A 196 14.72 23.51 -3.45
N SER A 197 14.17 24.67 -3.78
CA SER A 197 13.88 25.75 -2.83
C SER A 197 12.68 25.46 -1.91
N TRP A 198 11.98 24.34 -2.09
CA TRP A 198 10.80 23.92 -1.35
C TRP A 198 10.80 22.39 -1.14
N GLY A 199 9.85 21.88 -0.39
CA GLY A 199 9.68 20.42 -0.23
C GLY A 199 10.76 19.77 0.65
N ASP A 200 11.27 20.52 1.62
CA ASP A 200 12.24 20.03 2.59
C ASP A 200 11.63 19.05 3.63
N GLU A 201 12.41 18.60 4.58
CA GLU A 201 11.94 17.70 5.65
C GLU A 201 10.81 18.31 6.49
N SER A 202 10.79 19.62 6.69
CA SER A 202 9.73 20.31 7.43
C SER A 202 8.42 20.26 6.67
N TYR A 203 8.48 20.46 5.36
CA TYR A 203 7.33 20.31 4.48
C TYR A 203 6.77 18.88 4.50
N LEU A 204 7.62 17.86 4.31
CA LEU A 204 7.26 16.44 4.41
C LEU A 204 6.52 16.15 5.73
N LYS A 205 7.09 16.58 6.84
CA LYS A 205 6.50 16.42 8.17
C LYS A 205 5.13 17.08 8.27
N SER A 206 4.96 18.27 7.73
CA SER A 206 3.70 19.02 7.75
C SER A 206 2.61 18.32 6.95
N GLN A 207 2.96 17.78 5.76
CA GLN A 207 2.05 17.03 4.91
C GLN A 207 1.50 15.78 5.63
N PHE A 208 2.35 14.99 6.25
CA PHE A 208 1.92 13.75 6.93
C PHE A 208 1.17 14.04 8.24
N ASN A 209 1.52 15.12 8.93
CA ASN A 209 0.75 15.59 10.08
C ASN A 209 -0.68 16.03 9.68
N SER A 210 -0.83 16.67 8.52
CA SER A 210 -2.15 17.06 8.01
C SER A 210 -3.04 15.85 7.69
N LEU A 211 -2.46 14.79 7.12
CA LEU A 211 -3.13 13.51 6.88
C LEU A 211 -3.58 12.85 8.19
N TYR A 212 -2.70 12.85 9.21
CA TYR A 212 -3.05 12.34 10.53
C TYR A 212 -4.26 13.09 11.11
N ASN A 213 -4.20 14.42 11.13
CA ASN A 213 -5.27 15.24 11.71
C ASN A 213 -6.60 15.08 10.98
N LYS A 214 -6.57 14.98 9.64
CA LYS A 214 -7.78 14.88 8.83
C LYS A 214 -8.40 13.49 8.83
N PHE A 215 -7.58 12.42 8.81
CA PHE A 215 -8.04 11.06 8.55
C PHE A 215 -7.63 10.04 9.62
N CYS A 216 -6.33 9.87 9.89
CA CYS A 216 -5.87 8.80 10.80
C CYS A 216 -6.44 8.95 12.20
N SER A 217 -6.48 10.17 12.76
CA SER A 217 -7.07 10.46 14.07
C SER A 217 -8.57 10.17 14.15
N GLN A 218 -9.23 10.07 13.00
CA GLN A 218 -10.65 9.74 12.89
C GLN A 218 -10.89 8.27 12.53
N GLY A 219 -9.84 7.44 12.52
CA GLY A 219 -9.93 6.01 12.24
C GLY A 219 -10.02 5.65 10.76
N TYR A 220 -9.59 6.53 9.85
CA TYR A 220 -9.36 6.22 8.45
C TYR A 220 -7.85 6.04 8.21
N PRO A 221 -7.34 4.82 8.00
CA PRO A 221 -5.93 4.63 7.65
C PRO A 221 -5.58 5.36 6.35
N VAL A 222 -4.37 5.88 6.26
CA VAL A 222 -3.85 6.52 5.05
C VAL A 222 -2.73 5.68 4.46
N VAL A 223 -2.80 5.44 3.16
CA VAL A 223 -1.75 4.79 2.39
C VAL A 223 -1.09 5.84 1.50
N ILE A 224 0.23 6.01 1.65
CA ILE A 224 1.04 6.70 0.67
C ILE A 224 1.31 5.68 -0.44
N GLY A 225 0.37 5.56 -1.38
CA GLY A 225 0.32 4.48 -2.38
C GLY A 225 1.50 4.48 -3.32
N GLU A 226 2.10 5.66 -3.50
CA GLU A 226 3.35 5.83 -4.21
C GLU A 226 4.19 6.92 -3.54
N TYR A 227 5.48 6.66 -3.41
CA TYR A 227 6.51 7.66 -3.16
C TYR A 227 7.84 7.20 -3.70
N GLY A 228 8.75 8.11 -3.96
CA GLY A 228 10.08 7.74 -4.43
C GLY A 228 10.85 8.94 -4.96
N ALA A 229 12.08 8.67 -5.42
CA ALA A 229 12.90 9.62 -6.15
C ALA A 229 13.69 8.89 -7.23
N ILE A 230 13.71 9.45 -8.45
CA ILE A 230 14.41 8.91 -9.61
C ILE A 230 15.93 8.91 -9.43
N ASP A 231 16.60 8.00 -10.12
CA ASP A 231 18.06 7.86 -10.05
C ASP A 231 18.76 8.92 -10.93
N LYS A 232 19.41 9.88 -10.29
CA LYS A 232 20.26 10.90 -10.92
C LYS A 232 21.75 10.69 -10.57
N SER A 233 22.14 9.51 -10.11
CA SER A 233 23.52 9.21 -9.68
C SER A 233 24.54 9.31 -10.80
N ALA A 234 24.13 9.18 -12.06
CA ALA A 234 24.96 9.42 -13.22
C ALA A 234 25.43 10.88 -13.34
N PHE A 235 24.67 11.84 -12.77
CA PHE A 235 24.95 13.27 -12.81
C PHE A 235 25.45 13.82 -11.48
N ASP A 236 25.20 13.08 -10.39
CA ASP A 236 25.59 13.49 -9.05
C ASP A 236 25.83 12.26 -8.16
N SER A 237 27.06 12.00 -7.82
CA SER A 237 27.45 10.86 -6.97
C SER A 237 26.82 10.88 -5.58
N ASN A 238 26.35 12.06 -5.09
CA ASN A 238 25.67 12.19 -3.80
C ASN A 238 24.15 11.86 -3.89
N ASN A 239 23.58 11.77 -5.08
CA ASN A 239 22.14 11.53 -5.28
C ASN A 239 21.65 10.27 -4.56
N THR A 240 22.37 9.15 -4.65
CA THR A 240 21.97 7.90 -3.98
C THR A 240 21.86 8.05 -2.46
N ALA A 241 22.75 8.84 -1.83
CA ALA A 241 22.69 9.10 -0.39
C ALA A 241 21.44 9.94 -0.03
N CYS A 242 21.14 10.94 -0.84
CA CYS A 242 19.95 11.79 -0.68
C CYS A 242 18.65 11.00 -0.90
N ARG A 243 18.60 10.12 -1.90
CA ARG A 243 17.46 9.22 -2.15
C ARG A 243 17.20 8.27 -0.97
N ALA A 244 18.26 7.71 -0.42
CA ALA A 244 18.16 6.83 0.76
C ALA A 244 17.67 7.61 2.01
N GLU A 245 18.15 8.84 2.21
CA GLU A 245 17.65 9.71 3.28
C GLU A 245 16.17 10.05 3.07
N PHE A 246 15.78 10.46 1.87
CA PHE A 246 14.37 10.73 1.52
C PHE A 246 13.48 9.53 1.85
N ALA A 247 13.85 8.33 1.41
CA ALA A 247 13.11 7.10 1.70
C ALA A 247 12.98 6.84 3.21
N SER A 248 14.07 7.01 3.97
CA SER A 248 14.07 6.89 5.42
C SER A 248 13.15 7.89 6.10
N LYS A 249 13.18 9.17 5.67
CA LYS A 249 12.36 10.24 6.26
C LYS A 249 10.87 10.06 5.94
N VAL A 250 10.52 9.69 4.70
CA VAL A 250 9.14 9.35 4.34
C VAL A 250 8.63 8.21 5.22
N CYS A 251 9.37 7.11 5.33
CA CYS A 251 8.99 5.98 6.19
C CYS A 251 8.88 6.38 7.67
N THR A 252 9.83 7.19 8.18
CA THR A 252 9.84 7.63 9.57
C THR A 252 8.60 8.47 9.91
N TYR A 253 8.25 9.43 9.05
CA TYR A 253 7.07 10.26 9.29
C TYR A 253 5.77 9.51 8.99
N ALA A 254 5.74 8.61 8.00
CA ALA A 254 4.61 7.73 7.78
C ALA A 254 4.31 6.89 9.04
N LYS A 255 5.31 6.22 9.58
CA LYS A 255 5.19 5.46 10.84
C LYS A 255 4.72 6.33 12.01
N LYS A 256 5.30 7.53 12.16
CA LYS A 256 4.92 8.48 13.22
C LYS A 256 3.48 8.91 13.16
N TYR A 257 2.95 9.13 11.98
CA TYR A 257 1.61 9.67 11.74
C TYR A 257 0.58 8.61 11.33
N GLY A 258 0.93 7.31 11.43
CA GLY A 258 0.00 6.21 11.17
C GLY A 258 -0.37 6.02 9.69
N CYS A 259 0.53 6.44 8.79
CA CYS A 259 0.41 6.20 7.35
C CYS A 259 1.23 4.97 6.93
N ILE A 260 0.87 4.37 5.80
CA ILE A 260 1.54 3.20 5.21
C ILE A 260 2.23 3.63 3.92
N PRO A 261 3.57 3.69 3.84
CA PRO A 261 4.27 4.13 2.63
C PRO A 261 4.61 2.94 1.72
N ILE A 262 4.41 3.11 0.39
CA ILE A 262 4.75 2.14 -0.64
C ILE A 262 5.68 2.82 -1.65
N TRP A 263 6.90 2.28 -1.80
CA TRP A 263 7.85 2.79 -2.79
C TRP A 263 7.38 2.46 -4.20
N TRP A 264 7.40 3.46 -5.08
CA TRP A 264 7.12 3.26 -6.50
C TRP A 264 8.31 2.62 -7.21
N ASP A 265 8.23 1.32 -7.48
CA ASP A 265 9.19 0.60 -8.31
C ASP A 265 8.59 0.37 -9.70
N ASN A 266 8.99 1.19 -10.68
CA ASN A 266 8.55 1.06 -12.08
C ASN A 266 9.29 -0.02 -12.87
N GLY A 267 10.25 -0.73 -12.25
CA GLY A 267 11.10 -1.74 -12.88
C GLY A 267 12.24 -1.17 -13.72
N ALA A 268 12.29 0.14 -13.95
CA ALA A 268 13.41 0.80 -14.62
C ALA A 268 14.56 1.01 -13.63
N THR A 269 15.69 0.37 -13.87
CA THR A 269 16.93 0.54 -13.10
C THR A 269 17.92 1.41 -13.88
N GLY A 270 18.64 2.30 -13.21
CA GLY A 270 19.57 3.25 -13.82
C GLY A 270 18.98 4.67 -13.93
N THR A 271 19.55 5.48 -14.80
CA THR A 271 19.23 6.91 -14.92
C THR A 271 17.74 7.16 -15.07
N TYR A 272 17.21 8.02 -14.20
CA TYR A 272 15.80 8.38 -14.08
C TYR A 272 14.84 7.25 -13.70
N GLY A 273 15.36 6.05 -13.37
CA GLY A 273 14.54 4.94 -12.89
C GLY A 273 14.21 5.02 -11.39
N PHE A 274 13.05 4.47 -11.02
CA PHE A 274 12.67 4.25 -9.61
C PHE A 274 13.00 2.83 -9.13
N GLY A 275 13.41 1.93 -10.04
CA GLY A 275 13.56 0.51 -9.79
C GLY A 275 14.58 0.18 -8.71
N LEU A 276 14.17 -0.61 -7.73
CA LEU A 276 15.00 -1.12 -6.64
C LEU A 276 15.55 -2.52 -6.95
N PHE A 277 14.90 -3.21 -7.88
CA PHE A 277 15.20 -4.60 -8.23
C PHE A 277 15.35 -4.76 -9.74
N ASN A 278 16.29 -5.59 -10.16
CA ASN A 278 16.29 -6.14 -11.52
C ASN A 278 15.19 -7.21 -11.61
N ARG A 279 14.10 -6.92 -12.30
CA ARG A 279 12.93 -7.83 -12.39
C ARG A 279 13.20 -9.15 -13.11
N SER A 280 14.27 -9.23 -13.93
CA SER A 280 14.64 -10.47 -14.63
C SER A 280 15.41 -11.43 -13.74
N THR A 281 16.18 -10.91 -12.77
CA THR A 281 17.06 -11.72 -11.92
C THR A 281 16.65 -11.73 -10.45
N GLY A 282 15.75 -10.82 -10.03
CA GLY A 282 15.41 -10.58 -8.63
C GLY A 282 16.51 -9.88 -7.82
N ALA A 283 17.63 -9.49 -8.45
CA ALA A 283 18.74 -8.87 -7.76
C ALA A 283 18.40 -7.46 -7.28
N VAL A 284 18.83 -7.13 -6.06
CA VAL A 284 18.73 -5.78 -5.50
C VAL A 284 19.71 -4.84 -6.21
N THR A 285 19.21 -3.77 -6.81
CA THR A 285 20.01 -2.75 -7.52
C THR A 285 20.28 -1.50 -6.67
N GLN A 286 19.42 -1.22 -5.70
CA GLN A 286 19.50 -0.03 -4.85
C GLN A 286 19.54 -0.40 -3.34
N PRO A 287 20.58 -1.09 -2.86
CA PRO A 287 20.61 -1.62 -1.49
C PRO A 287 20.60 -0.52 -0.42
N LYS A 288 21.15 0.68 -0.69
CA LYS A 288 21.11 1.80 0.27
C LYS A 288 19.68 2.27 0.53
N ILE A 289 18.82 2.30 -0.47
CA ILE A 289 17.42 2.71 -0.33
C ILE A 289 16.64 1.63 0.42
N ILE A 290 16.78 0.37 0.04
CA ILE A 290 16.12 -0.75 0.72
C ILE A 290 16.52 -0.80 2.20
N ASN A 291 17.81 -0.68 2.51
CA ASN A 291 18.30 -0.66 3.89
C ASN A 291 17.73 0.53 4.67
N ALA A 292 17.56 1.69 4.04
CA ALA A 292 16.97 2.87 4.67
C ALA A 292 15.49 2.66 5.01
N ILE A 293 14.73 2.01 4.14
CA ILE A 293 13.31 1.66 4.36
C ILE A 293 13.19 0.61 5.47
N THR A 294 13.93 -0.49 5.36
CA THR A 294 13.84 -1.62 6.29
C THR A 294 14.35 -1.27 7.70
N ALA A 295 15.26 -0.31 7.83
CA ALA A 295 15.70 0.19 9.14
C ALA A 295 14.57 0.88 9.93
N VAL A 296 13.60 1.49 9.23
CA VAL A 296 12.41 2.11 9.87
C VAL A 296 11.35 1.07 10.20
N TYR A 297 11.22 0.04 9.36
CA TYR A 297 10.30 -1.09 9.52
C TYR A 297 11.09 -2.39 9.61
N PRO A 298 11.83 -2.60 10.70
CA PRO A 298 12.53 -3.87 10.86
C PRO A 298 11.49 -4.98 10.83
N SER A 299 11.71 -5.96 9.96
CA SER A 299 10.89 -7.17 9.98
C SER A 299 10.96 -7.75 11.39
N SER A 300 9.82 -8.11 11.96
CA SER A 300 9.74 -8.78 13.25
C SER A 300 10.43 -10.16 13.26
N GLY A 301 11.09 -10.51 12.15
CA GLY A 301 11.86 -11.74 11.95
C GLY A 301 13.35 -11.57 11.64
N ASN A 302 13.89 -10.32 11.57
CA ASN A 302 15.33 -10.11 11.36
C ASN A 302 15.84 -8.90 12.14
N THR A 303 15.91 -9.01 13.44
CA THR A 303 16.86 -8.21 14.21
C THR A 303 18.24 -8.82 14.03
N SER A 304 19.03 -8.32 13.08
CA SER A 304 20.48 -8.36 13.14
C SER A 304 20.92 -7.51 14.36
N GLY A 305 20.88 -8.10 15.53
CA GLY A 305 21.25 -7.40 16.76
C GLY A 305 20.60 -8.02 17.98
N SER A 306 20.90 -9.21 18.24
CA SER A 306 20.53 -10.17 19.27
C SER A 306 19.68 -11.29 18.67
N THR A 307 20.33 -12.26 18.08
CA THR A 307 19.78 -13.58 17.91
C THR A 307 19.54 -14.17 19.30
N SER A 308 18.39 -13.90 19.88
CA SER A 308 17.84 -14.92 20.74
C SER A 308 17.35 -16.04 19.80
N SER A 309 18.30 -16.78 19.23
CA SER A 309 18.00 -18.06 18.63
C SER A 309 17.17 -18.82 19.65
N ILE A 310 16.01 -19.36 19.23
CA ILE A 310 15.26 -20.24 20.09
C ILE A 310 16.26 -21.31 20.55
N ASP A 311 16.54 -21.33 21.84
CA ASP A 311 17.46 -22.31 22.43
C ASP A 311 16.72 -23.67 22.40
N THR A 312 17.05 -24.48 21.41
CA THR A 312 16.42 -25.80 21.21
C THR A 312 16.65 -26.78 22.37
N GLY A 313 17.53 -26.43 23.30
CA GLY A 313 17.73 -27.13 24.56
C GLY A 313 16.69 -26.81 25.64
N LYS A 314 15.89 -25.73 25.43
CA LYS A 314 14.89 -25.25 26.41
C LYS A 314 13.47 -25.59 25.99
N THR A 315 12.57 -25.48 26.94
CA THR A 315 11.12 -25.51 26.73
C THR A 315 10.52 -24.11 26.96
N TYR A 316 9.45 -23.81 26.27
CA TYR A 316 8.83 -22.49 26.23
C TYR A 316 7.33 -22.57 26.50
N MET A 317 6.78 -21.59 27.18
CA MET A 317 5.36 -21.33 27.21
C MET A 317 5.01 -20.36 26.07
N LEU A 318 4.07 -20.74 25.19
CA LEU A 318 3.65 -19.92 24.07
C LEU A 318 2.41 -19.11 24.44
N LYS A 319 2.57 -17.79 24.56
CA LYS A 319 1.50 -16.87 24.93
C LYS A 319 0.91 -16.19 23.69
N ASN A 320 -0.39 -16.27 23.50
CA ASN A 320 -1.08 -15.48 22.48
C ASN A 320 -1.12 -13.99 22.91
N VAL A 321 -0.56 -13.11 22.08
CA VAL A 321 -0.44 -11.68 22.41
C VAL A 321 -1.79 -10.99 22.53
N ASN A 322 -2.79 -11.41 21.73
CA ASN A 322 -4.12 -10.80 21.71
C ASN A 322 -4.99 -11.22 22.89
N SER A 323 -5.06 -12.55 23.18
CA SER A 323 -5.91 -13.09 24.26
C SER A 323 -5.22 -13.11 25.62
N GLY A 324 -3.89 -13.04 25.67
CA GLY A 324 -3.10 -13.22 26.88
C GLY A 324 -3.07 -14.67 27.41
N LEU A 325 -3.71 -15.62 26.70
CA LEU A 325 -3.76 -17.01 27.06
C LEU A 325 -2.58 -17.80 26.49
N TYR A 326 -2.36 -19.00 27.02
CA TYR A 326 -1.24 -19.86 26.62
C TYR A 326 -1.72 -21.07 25.81
N MET A 327 -0.87 -21.51 24.87
CA MET A 327 -1.07 -22.76 24.14
C MET A 327 -0.97 -23.94 25.09
N ASP A 328 -1.99 -24.78 25.13
CA ASP A 328 -2.17 -25.84 26.16
C ASP A 328 -2.81 -27.10 25.57
N VAL A 329 -2.35 -28.26 25.98
CA VAL A 329 -2.96 -29.53 25.62
C VAL A 329 -4.14 -29.80 26.56
N CYS A 330 -5.35 -29.85 26.01
CA CYS A 330 -6.61 -29.95 26.74
C CYS A 330 -6.62 -31.13 27.72
N GLY A 331 -6.80 -30.80 29.01
CA GLY A 331 -6.84 -31.79 30.07
C GLY A 331 -5.53 -32.56 30.30
N ALA A 332 -4.41 -32.06 29.79
CA ALA A 332 -3.08 -32.70 29.86
C ALA A 332 -3.05 -34.15 29.33
N LYS A 333 -3.88 -34.49 28.36
CA LYS A 333 -4.00 -35.84 27.80
C LYS A 333 -2.91 -36.09 26.76
N ALA A 334 -2.05 -37.06 27.01
CA ALA A 334 -1.00 -37.50 26.08
C ALA A 334 -1.51 -38.58 25.10
N VAL A 335 -2.59 -38.29 24.38
CA VAL A 335 -3.23 -39.19 23.41
C VAL A 335 -3.41 -38.49 22.08
N ASN A 336 -3.15 -39.19 20.95
CA ASN A 336 -3.37 -38.68 19.62
C ASN A 336 -4.80 -38.16 19.43
N GLY A 337 -4.96 -36.99 18.81
CA GLY A 337 -6.26 -36.35 18.63
C GLY A 337 -6.71 -35.45 19.79
N THR A 338 -5.91 -35.34 20.87
CA THR A 338 -6.20 -34.37 21.92
C THR A 338 -6.09 -32.92 21.38
N ASN A 339 -7.11 -32.10 21.64
CA ASN A 339 -7.14 -30.74 21.21
C ASN A 339 -6.05 -29.90 21.88
N VAL A 340 -5.39 -29.06 21.09
CA VAL A 340 -4.58 -27.95 21.57
C VAL A 340 -5.47 -26.71 21.66
N ILE A 341 -5.51 -26.08 22.83
CA ILE A 341 -6.42 -24.99 23.16
C ILE A 341 -5.64 -23.76 23.65
N GLN A 342 -6.33 -22.65 23.82
CA GLN A 342 -5.83 -21.51 24.61
C GLN A 342 -6.41 -21.61 26.02
N TYR A 343 -5.53 -21.55 27.03
CA TYR A 343 -5.92 -21.67 28.44
C TYR A 343 -5.13 -20.70 29.32
N SER A 344 -5.72 -20.31 30.46
CA SER A 344 -5.01 -19.48 31.44
C SER A 344 -3.97 -20.32 32.18
N ALA A 345 -2.73 -19.81 32.25
CA ALA A 345 -1.65 -20.46 32.97
C ALA A 345 -0.85 -19.46 33.80
N SER A 346 -0.59 -19.76 35.05
CA SER A 346 0.26 -18.98 35.94
C SER A 346 1.68 -19.51 36.06
N LYS A 347 1.92 -20.74 35.61
CA LYS A 347 3.24 -21.41 35.63
C LYS A 347 3.34 -22.49 34.56
N ALA A 348 4.58 -22.86 34.23
CA ALA A 348 4.89 -23.94 33.31
C ALA A 348 4.43 -25.31 33.88
N LYS A 349 3.81 -26.09 33.03
CA LYS A 349 3.40 -27.51 33.27
C LYS A 349 3.69 -28.31 32.00
N ALA A 350 3.68 -29.64 32.10
CA ALA A 350 3.95 -30.51 30.97
C ALA A 350 3.01 -30.31 29.76
N ASN A 351 1.77 -29.87 29.98
CA ASN A 351 0.76 -29.66 28.95
C ASN A 351 0.76 -28.25 28.31
N ASN A 352 1.58 -27.32 28.82
CA ASN A 352 1.69 -25.96 28.26
C ASN A 352 3.13 -25.52 28.00
N THR A 353 4.07 -26.46 28.00
CA THR A 353 5.47 -26.22 27.63
C THR A 353 5.81 -26.97 26.36
N TRP A 354 6.49 -26.28 25.45
CA TRP A 354 6.76 -26.71 24.10
C TRP A 354 8.25 -26.70 23.83
N LYS A 355 8.76 -27.71 23.14
CA LYS A 355 10.14 -27.78 22.69
C LYS A 355 10.17 -27.51 21.19
N PHE A 356 11.05 -26.65 20.74
CA PHE A 356 11.24 -26.37 19.32
C PHE A 356 12.29 -27.32 18.73
N VAL A 357 11.92 -28.05 17.71
CA VAL A 357 12.81 -28.97 16.98
C VAL A 357 13.03 -28.38 15.58
N PRO A 358 14.27 -27.98 15.22
CA PRO A 358 14.53 -27.37 13.91
C PRO A 358 14.36 -28.40 12.78
N ASP A 359 13.80 -27.96 11.66
CA ASP A 359 13.62 -28.77 10.44
C ASP A 359 14.84 -28.72 9.50
N GLY A 360 15.87 -27.96 9.83
CA GLY A 360 17.06 -27.72 9.01
C GLY A 360 16.83 -26.77 7.83
N LYS A 361 15.63 -26.18 7.66
CA LYS A 361 15.27 -25.24 6.59
C LYS A 361 14.88 -23.86 7.11
N GLY A 362 15.07 -23.59 8.39
CA GLY A 362 14.74 -22.33 9.07
C GLY A 362 13.41 -22.31 9.80
N TYR A 363 12.70 -23.43 9.86
CA TYR A 363 11.45 -23.59 10.62
C TYR A 363 11.63 -24.55 11.82
N TYR A 364 10.63 -24.62 12.68
CA TYR A 364 10.59 -25.48 13.85
C TYR A 364 9.28 -26.27 13.89
N TYR A 365 9.37 -27.49 14.41
CA TYR A 365 8.22 -28.33 14.80
C TYR A 365 7.88 -28.12 16.27
#